data_b00728ee174586eac5b1016da811560d
#
_entry.id   b00728ee174586eac5b1016da811560d
#
_cell.length_a   1.000
_cell.length_b   1.000
_cell.length_c   1.000
_cell.angle_alpha   90.00
_cell.angle_beta   90.00
_cell.angle_gamma   90.00
#
_symmetry.space_group_name_H-M   'P 1'
#
loop_
_entity.id
_entity.type
_entity.pdbx_description
1 polymer ?
#
loop_
_entity_poly.entity_id
_entity_poly.type
_entity_poly.pdbx_seq_one_letter_code
_entity_poly.pdbx_strand_id
1 'polypeptide(L)'
;MKPEPIPVDRESEVQILATLGELMGSSMPFQEVITMAMRFTSAMMGADGSSLLLLDRKDGNLSFYIVLGEKAEQLRNITLVQGEGIAGYVAATGVPMVVSDVTREHHFSQRVDQATGFKTRSIACVPLRVRDELKGVIEVVSKRVGSFSDKDLDMLTAIAGPVAIMIDHARLINEVKSLHDKLEKAGRIKAEFLATMTHELRTPINIIIGNLDILLGGFLGELNNRQKESLKTAMRNSGEALNLVTSLLDLSRIEAGQVVVRVEEFSLEDVWKELEMLFRTGLSGKEVALCWQVKTPLPGLKTDKIKIKEILSNIVLNAVKFTDRGTIEVSVSSVEGGEQIEIEVKDTGVGIPEDFLPFIFEPFRQAEGSFTRSHGGVGLGLSIAKRLLNLLHGRVAVESEVGKGSTFRITIPIKYSA
;
A
#
# COMPACT_ATOMS: atom_id res chain seq x y z
N MET A 1 12.36 47.90 29.27
CA MET A 1 11.99 47.11 30.47
C MET A 1 11.87 45.66 29.96
N LYS A 2 12.81 44.80 30.33
CA LYS A 2 12.72 43.35 30.06
C LYS A 2 11.75 42.78 31.10
N PRO A 3 10.83 41.86 30.72
CA PRO A 3 9.94 41.24 31.71
C PRO A 3 10.78 40.48 32.74
N GLU A 4 10.42 40.61 34.01
CA GLU A 4 10.95 39.79 35.07
C GLU A 4 10.59 38.31 34.82
N PRO A 5 11.46 37.37 35.19
CA PRO A 5 11.18 35.94 35.03
C PRO A 5 9.91 35.59 35.86
N ILE A 6 8.94 35.01 35.22
CA ILE A 6 7.73 34.47 35.88
C ILE A 6 8.19 33.29 36.74
N PRO A 7 7.83 33.26 38.06
CA PRO A 7 8.19 32.12 38.89
C PRO A 7 7.54 30.85 38.36
N VAL A 8 8.38 29.86 38.00
CA VAL A 8 7.96 28.55 37.49
C VAL A 8 7.43 27.73 38.65
N ASP A 9 6.13 27.56 38.72
CA ASP A 9 5.44 26.65 39.65
C ASP A 9 5.03 25.37 38.90
N ARG A 10 4.75 24.28 39.63
CA ARG A 10 4.25 22.98 39.07
C ARG A 10 3.07 23.14 38.13
N GLU A 11 2.26 24.17 38.29
CA GLU A 11 1.15 24.52 37.38
C GLU A 11 1.66 24.84 35.98
N SER A 12 2.84 25.42 35.85
CA SER A 12 3.44 25.78 34.55
C SER A 12 3.92 24.57 33.76
N GLU A 13 4.47 23.53 34.42
CA GLU A 13 4.89 22.27 33.77
C GLU A 13 3.69 21.49 33.21
N VAL A 14 2.62 21.40 34.00
CA VAL A 14 1.38 20.75 33.59
C VAL A 14 0.74 21.48 32.42
N GLN A 15 0.80 22.81 32.41
CA GLN A 15 0.25 23.64 31.35
C GLN A 15 1.01 23.48 30.03
N ILE A 16 2.35 23.32 30.08
CA ILE A 16 3.17 23.02 28.89
C ILE A 16 2.81 21.66 28.32
N LEU A 17 2.74 20.63 29.16
CA LEU A 17 2.42 19.27 28.73
C LEU A 17 1.01 19.18 28.18
N ALA A 18 0.04 19.89 28.79
CA ALA A 18 -1.34 19.97 28.29
C ALA A 18 -1.39 20.66 26.92
N THR A 19 -0.72 21.81 26.78
CA THR A 19 -0.66 22.55 25.52
C THR A 19 0.04 21.72 24.41
N LEU A 20 1.13 21.03 24.73
CA LEU A 20 1.77 20.10 23.80
C LEU A 20 0.85 18.95 23.39
N GLY A 21 0.09 18.40 24.36
CA GLY A 21 -0.91 17.35 24.09
C GLY A 21 -2.02 17.81 23.14
N GLU A 22 -2.56 19.02 23.35
CA GLU A 22 -3.56 19.63 22.47
C GLU A 22 -2.99 19.90 21.05
N LEU A 23 -1.78 20.44 20.97
CA LEU A 23 -1.11 20.73 19.72
C LEU A 23 -0.76 19.45 18.92
N MET A 24 -0.43 18.35 19.61
CA MET A 24 -0.22 17.05 18.99
C MET A 24 -1.48 16.47 18.33
N GLY A 25 -2.66 16.83 18.85
CA GLY A 25 -3.95 16.46 18.26
C GLY A 25 -4.43 17.39 17.13
N SER A 26 -3.71 18.48 16.88
CA SER A 26 -4.05 19.46 15.84
C SER A 26 -3.53 19.03 14.45
N SER A 27 -4.06 19.66 13.39
CA SER A 27 -3.59 19.47 12.02
C SER A 27 -2.31 20.28 11.69
N MET A 28 -1.64 20.87 12.68
CA MET A 28 -0.41 21.65 12.49
C MET A 28 0.78 20.75 12.11
N PRO A 29 1.67 21.24 11.23
CA PRO A 29 2.92 20.54 10.94
C PRO A 29 3.77 20.34 12.20
N PHE A 30 4.31 19.14 12.40
CA PHE A 30 5.11 18.80 13.60
C PHE A 30 6.25 19.78 13.89
N GLN A 31 6.88 20.32 12.84
CA GLN A 31 7.96 21.28 12.99
C GLN A 31 7.50 22.59 13.64
N GLU A 32 6.29 23.05 13.33
CA GLU A 32 5.69 24.24 13.94
C GLU A 32 5.37 24.00 15.41
N VAL A 33 4.82 22.83 15.75
CA VAL A 33 4.53 22.44 17.14
C VAL A 33 5.81 22.40 17.97
N ILE A 34 6.87 21.78 17.48
CA ILE A 34 8.17 21.72 18.16
C ILE A 34 8.77 23.12 18.32
N THR A 35 8.70 23.94 17.26
CA THR A 35 9.20 25.33 17.29
C THR A 35 8.46 26.17 18.35
N MET A 36 7.15 26.00 18.47
CA MET A 36 6.32 26.67 19.47
C MET A 36 6.67 26.20 20.90
N ALA A 37 6.85 24.90 21.11
CA ALA A 37 7.30 24.32 22.36
C ALA A 37 8.65 24.91 22.81
N MET A 38 9.61 24.94 21.89
CA MET A 38 10.93 25.50 22.17
C MET A 38 10.89 27.01 22.45
N ARG A 39 10.06 27.79 21.73
CA ARG A 39 9.87 29.22 22.00
C ARG A 39 9.31 29.45 23.40
N PHE A 40 8.30 28.69 23.77
CA PHE A 40 7.66 28.80 25.09
C PHE A 40 8.66 28.47 26.22
N THR A 41 9.39 27.35 26.08
CA THR A 41 10.42 26.92 27.04
C THR A 41 11.52 27.96 27.18
N SER A 42 12.04 28.47 26.04
CA SER A 42 13.08 29.51 26.06
C SER A 42 12.61 30.78 26.75
N ALA A 43 11.36 31.20 26.54
CA ALA A 43 10.80 32.37 27.18
C ALA A 43 10.65 32.19 28.69
N MET A 44 10.18 31.04 29.16
CA MET A 44 10.05 30.72 30.58
C MET A 44 11.38 30.66 31.29
N MET A 45 12.42 30.08 30.66
CA MET A 45 13.75 29.98 31.22
C MET A 45 14.55 31.30 31.06
N GLY A 46 14.00 32.32 30.41
CA GLY A 46 14.69 33.58 30.14
C GLY A 46 15.97 33.37 29.29
N ALA A 47 15.98 32.36 28.44
CA ALA A 47 17.08 32.01 27.56
C ALA A 47 17.27 33.05 26.44
N ASP A 48 18.51 33.32 26.06
CA ASP A 48 18.85 34.21 24.93
C ASP A 48 18.81 33.46 23.58
N GLY A 49 18.84 32.09 23.61
CA GLY A 49 18.69 31.22 22.46
C GLY A 49 18.42 29.79 22.87
N SER A 50 17.86 29.03 21.95
CA SER A 50 17.68 27.58 22.09
C SER A 50 17.84 26.85 20.77
N SER A 51 18.33 25.63 20.84
CA SER A 51 18.57 24.79 19.69
C SER A 51 18.09 23.36 19.94
N LEU A 52 17.53 22.77 18.90
CA LEU A 52 17.27 21.35 18.81
C LEU A 52 18.21 20.77 17.76
N LEU A 53 19.03 19.83 18.17
CA LEU A 53 19.97 19.14 17.31
C LEU A 53 19.53 17.69 17.14
N LEU A 54 19.54 17.20 15.90
CA LEU A 54 19.21 15.80 15.58
C LEU A 54 20.48 15.01 15.29
N LEU A 55 20.50 13.78 15.80
CA LEU A 55 21.55 12.82 15.55
C LEU A 55 21.35 12.15 14.19
N ASP A 56 22.34 12.27 13.29
CA ASP A 56 22.35 11.48 12.06
C ASP A 56 22.79 10.04 12.39
N ARG A 57 21.98 9.07 11.95
CA ARG A 57 22.25 7.64 12.19
C ARG A 57 23.43 7.09 11.39
N LYS A 58 23.84 7.77 10.32
CA LYS A 58 24.89 7.26 9.42
C LYS A 58 26.28 7.58 9.93
N ASP A 59 26.48 8.81 10.39
CA ASP A 59 27.79 9.30 10.79
C ASP A 59 27.90 9.65 12.28
N GLY A 60 26.78 9.61 13.03
CA GLY A 60 26.74 9.92 14.45
C GLY A 60 26.90 11.40 14.79
N ASN A 61 26.79 12.29 13.79
CA ASN A 61 26.94 13.73 14.00
C ASN A 61 25.61 14.38 14.38
N LEU A 62 25.69 15.49 15.12
CA LEU A 62 24.54 16.33 15.47
C LEU A 62 24.43 17.49 14.49
N SER A 63 23.26 17.64 13.91
CA SER A 63 22.92 18.77 13.04
C SER A 63 21.81 19.63 13.64
N PHE A 64 21.95 20.95 13.53
CA PHE A 64 20.92 21.89 14.00
C PHE A 64 19.65 21.77 13.15
N TYR A 65 18.56 21.35 13.79
CA TYR A 65 17.24 21.17 13.15
C TYR A 65 16.33 22.38 13.36
N ILE A 66 16.23 22.86 14.60
CA ILE A 66 15.51 24.08 14.97
C ILE A 66 16.48 24.94 15.79
N VAL A 67 16.53 26.22 15.45
CA VAL A 67 17.33 27.20 16.19
C VAL A 67 16.47 28.44 16.42
N LEU A 68 16.44 28.90 17.67
CA LEU A 68 15.74 30.12 18.06
C LEU A 68 16.77 31.09 18.66
N GLY A 69 16.72 32.36 18.24
CA GLY A 69 17.62 33.40 18.69
C GLY A 69 18.20 34.24 17.54
N GLU A 70 19.05 35.23 17.88
CA GLU A 70 19.56 36.23 16.93
C GLU A 70 20.43 35.64 15.79
N LYS A 71 20.96 34.43 15.97
CA LYS A 71 21.98 33.81 15.08
C LYS A 71 21.54 32.52 14.41
N ALA A 72 20.22 32.30 14.32
CA ALA A 72 19.63 31.04 13.83
C ALA A 72 20.12 30.62 12.45
N GLU A 73 20.27 31.54 11.49
CA GLU A 73 20.66 31.20 10.12
C GLU A 73 22.11 30.71 10.01
N GLN A 74 23.00 31.22 10.86
CA GLN A 74 24.42 30.87 10.84
C GLN A 74 24.69 29.46 11.36
N LEU A 75 23.79 28.93 12.21
CA LEU A 75 23.91 27.61 12.84
C LEU A 75 23.45 26.47 11.93
N ARG A 76 22.62 26.72 10.93
CA ARG A 76 22.01 25.65 10.06
C ARG A 76 23.04 24.77 9.34
N ASN A 77 24.23 25.33 9.06
CA ASN A 77 25.29 24.62 8.31
C ASN A 77 26.39 24.06 9.23
N ILE A 78 26.22 24.16 10.54
CA ILE A 78 27.17 23.63 11.50
C ILE A 78 26.76 22.25 11.94
N THR A 79 27.69 21.30 11.90
CA THR A 79 27.55 19.95 12.44
C THR A 79 28.51 19.79 13.61
N LEU A 80 28.07 19.15 14.69
CA LEU A 80 28.87 18.80 15.85
C LEU A 80 29.13 17.30 15.87
N VAL A 81 30.34 16.89 16.11
CA VAL A 81 30.68 15.49 16.30
C VAL A 81 30.22 15.04 17.69
N GLN A 82 29.80 13.79 17.82
CA GLN A 82 29.47 13.22 19.12
C GLN A 82 30.68 13.34 20.08
N GLY A 83 30.44 13.94 21.26
CA GLY A 83 31.52 14.32 22.20
C GLY A 83 32.03 15.76 22.06
N GLU A 84 31.72 16.48 20.97
CA GLU A 84 32.13 17.87 20.75
C GLU A 84 31.16 18.85 21.43
N GLY A 85 31.67 19.65 22.35
CA GLY A 85 30.90 20.64 23.09
C GLY A 85 29.91 19.99 24.08
N ILE A 86 29.10 20.82 24.74
CA ILE A 86 28.10 20.34 25.71
C ILE A 86 27.05 19.46 25.03
N ALA A 87 26.54 19.89 23.87
CA ALA A 87 25.57 19.16 23.12
C ALA A 87 26.09 17.76 22.69
N GLY A 88 27.35 17.69 22.16
CA GLY A 88 27.99 16.43 21.80
C GLY A 88 28.26 15.53 23.00
N TYR A 89 28.67 16.11 24.15
CA TYR A 89 28.85 15.35 25.39
C TYR A 89 27.54 14.75 25.91
N VAL A 90 26.47 15.54 25.97
CA VAL A 90 25.13 15.06 26.37
C VAL A 90 24.61 13.97 25.38
N ALA A 91 24.89 14.13 24.10
CA ALA A 91 24.58 13.11 23.12
C ALA A 91 25.36 11.81 23.33
N ALA A 92 26.65 11.90 23.71
CA ALA A 92 27.51 10.73 23.92
C ALA A 92 27.14 9.98 25.20
N THR A 93 26.86 10.71 26.28
CA THR A 93 26.61 10.12 27.62
C THR A 93 25.14 9.84 27.89
N GLY A 94 24.23 10.59 27.23
CA GLY A 94 22.81 10.58 27.51
C GLY A 94 22.44 11.19 28.88
N VAL A 95 23.36 11.92 29.52
CA VAL A 95 23.15 12.54 30.83
C VAL A 95 22.82 14.02 30.64
N PRO A 96 21.67 14.53 31.15
CA PRO A 96 21.36 15.95 31.15
C PRO A 96 22.44 16.75 31.84
N MET A 97 22.72 17.98 31.37
CA MET A 97 23.76 18.82 31.92
C MET A 97 23.32 20.28 31.99
N VAL A 98 23.58 20.92 33.14
CA VAL A 98 23.52 22.39 33.32
C VAL A 98 24.88 22.94 33.64
N VAL A 99 25.28 24.00 32.95
CA VAL A 99 26.56 24.67 33.13
C VAL A 99 26.31 26.14 33.41
N SER A 100 26.59 26.54 34.65
CA SER A 100 26.36 27.91 35.12
C SER A 100 27.38 28.92 34.56
N ASP A 101 28.62 28.49 34.28
CA ASP A 101 29.68 29.29 33.63
C ASP A 101 30.51 28.40 32.69
N VAL A 102 30.29 28.53 31.40
CA VAL A 102 30.97 27.74 30.37
C VAL A 102 32.47 27.98 30.30
N THR A 103 32.96 29.09 30.87
CA THR A 103 34.42 29.37 30.89
C THR A 103 35.21 28.46 31.83
N ARG A 104 34.49 27.76 32.71
CA ARG A 104 35.09 26.81 33.68
C ARG A 104 34.78 25.35 33.29
N GLU A 105 34.11 25.14 32.17
CA GLU A 105 33.65 23.80 31.73
C GLU A 105 34.55 23.25 30.63
N HIS A 106 35.20 22.12 30.89
CA HIS A 106 36.13 21.49 29.97
C HIS A 106 35.49 20.96 28.67
N HIS A 107 34.20 20.63 28.70
CA HIS A 107 33.50 20.13 27.54
C HIS A 107 32.95 21.25 26.64
N PHE A 108 33.09 22.53 27.03
CA PHE A 108 32.61 23.63 26.22
C PHE A 108 33.51 23.87 25.00
N SER A 109 32.91 23.86 23.80
CA SER A 109 33.59 24.20 22.54
C SER A 109 33.22 25.62 22.10
N GLN A 110 34.27 26.46 21.91
CA GLN A 110 34.09 27.83 21.42
C GLN A 110 33.79 27.92 19.92
N ARG A 111 33.85 26.80 19.19
CA ARG A 111 33.67 26.76 17.72
C ARG A 111 32.36 27.37 17.28
N VAL A 112 31.25 27.07 17.95
CA VAL A 112 29.94 27.61 17.65
C VAL A 112 29.86 29.11 17.94
N ASP A 113 30.38 29.53 19.09
CA ASP A 113 30.48 30.95 19.49
C ASP A 113 31.31 31.76 18.49
N GLN A 114 32.45 31.22 18.07
CA GLN A 114 33.33 31.88 17.07
C GLN A 114 32.64 32.00 15.69
N ALA A 115 31.92 30.97 15.27
CA ALA A 115 31.23 30.97 13.98
C ALA A 115 30.01 31.92 13.95
N THR A 116 29.34 32.12 15.09
CA THR A 116 28.13 32.95 15.19
C THR A 116 28.34 34.33 15.78
N GLY A 117 29.47 34.56 16.48
CA GLY A 117 29.71 35.73 17.27
C GLY A 117 28.80 35.83 18.53
N PHE A 118 28.10 34.78 18.87
CA PHE A 118 27.36 34.68 20.15
C PHE A 118 28.37 34.44 21.28
N LYS A 119 28.07 34.95 22.46
CA LYS A 119 28.92 34.77 23.65
C LYS A 119 28.15 34.00 24.71
N THR A 120 28.20 32.69 24.62
CA THR A 120 27.58 31.80 25.59
C THR A 120 28.24 31.95 26.96
N ARG A 121 27.46 32.07 28.02
CA ARG A 121 27.95 32.11 29.41
C ARG A 121 27.36 30.99 30.26
N SER A 122 26.12 30.63 30.03
CA SER A 122 25.50 29.46 30.66
C SER A 122 24.70 28.66 29.63
N ILE A 123 24.59 27.38 29.87
CA ILE A 123 23.89 26.41 28.99
C ILE A 123 23.20 25.34 29.82
N ALA A 124 22.00 24.94 29.42
CA ALA A 124 21.36 23.71 29.87
C ALA A 124 21.06 22.85 28.62
N CYS A 125 21.39 21.57 28.70
CA CYS A 125 21.27 20.64 27.59
C CYS A 125 20.74 19.29 28.07
N VAL A 126 19.75 18.75 27.33
CA VAL A 126 19.10 17.48 27.66
C VAL A 126 19.03 16.58 26.43
N PRO A 127 19.15 15.24 26.61
CA PRO A 127 19.02 14.30 25.52
C PRO A 127 17.56 14.10 25.10
N LEU A 128 17.33 13.95 23.80
CA LEU A 128 16.06 13.52 23.22
C LEU A 128 16.10 12.00 23.03
N ARG A 129 15.36 11.28 23.85
CA ARG A 129 15.33 9.80 23.79
C ARG A 129 13.93 9.27 23.55
N VAL A 130 13.84 8.25 22.72
CA VAL A 130 12.64 7.43 22.58
C VAL A 130 13.03 6.01 22.96
N ARG A 131 12.49 5.51 24.07
CA ARG A 131 12.96 4.28 24.72
C ARG A 131 14.48 4.44 25.06
N ASP A 132 15.31 3.54 24.54
CA ASP A 132 16.77 3.56 24.76
C ASP A 132 17.56 4.22 23.61
N GLU A 133 16.87 4.70 22.57
CA GLU A 133 17.51 5.29 21.39
C GLU A 133 17.59 6.82 21.52
N LEU A 134 18.81 7.36 21.40
CA LEU A 134 19.02 8.79 21.32
C LEU A 134 18.61 9.30 19.93
N LYS A 135 17.80 10.35 19.88
CA LYS A 135 17.36 11.02 18.63
C LYS A 135 18.07 12.35 18.41
N GLY A 136 18.59 12.96 19.47
CA GLY A 136 19.25 14.25 19.44
C GLY A 136 19.36 14.87 20.82
N VAL A 137 19.50 16.20 20.88
CA VAL A 137 19.54 16.98 22.11
C VAL A 137 18.75 18.27 21.96
N ILE A 138 18.25 18.81 23.07
CA ILE A 138 17.75 20.18 23.17
C ILE A 138 18.70 20.94 24.09
N GLU A 139 19.09 22.13 23.67
CA GLU A 139 19.90 23.06 24.48
C GLU A 139 19.24 24.44 24.55
N VAL A 140 19.48 25.10 25.67
CA VAL A 140 19.16 26.52 25.89
C VAL A 140 20.40 27.23 26.33
N VAL A 141 20.64 28.45 25.82
CA VAL A 141 21.84 29.22 26.05
C VAL A 141 21.53 30.62 26.53
N SER A 142 22.44 31.17 27.38
CA SER A 142 22.33 32.55 27.84
C SER A 142 23.67 33.26 27.83
N LYS A 143 23.63 34.59 27.64
CA LYS A 143 24.78 35.51 27.71
C LYS A 143 25.15 35.86 29.14
N ARG A 144 24.42 35.38 30.16
CA ARG A 144 24.61 35.65 31.57
C ARG A 144 25.10 34.39 32.29
N VAL A 145 25.97 34.57 33.28
CA VAL A 145 26.43 33.50 34.17
C VAL A 145 25.30 33.15 35.14
N GLY A 146 25.13 31.85 35.45
CA GLY A 146 24.16 31.38 36.43
C GLY A 146 22.68 31.55 36.01
N SER A 147 22.39 31.60 34.69
CA SER A 147 21.04 31.80 34.20
C SER A 147 20.16 30.57 34.36
N PHE A 148 20.76 29.39 34.48
CA PHE A 148 19.99 28.12 34.56
C PHE A 148 20.30 27.38 35.86
N SER A 149 19.27 26.77 36.43
CA SER A 149 19.27 25.96 37.65
C SER A 149 18.90 24.51 37.34
N ASP A 150 19.00 23.63 38.35
CA ASP A 150 18.54 22.24 38.26
C ASP A 150 17.01 22.15 37.95
N LYS A 151 16.22 23.11 38.44
CA LYS A 151 14.76 23.17 38.13
C LYS A 151 14.52 23.46 36.64
N ASP A 152 15.34 24.30 36.02
CA ASP A 152 15.28 24.58 34.60
C ASP A 152 15.65 23.33 33.79
N LEU A 153 16.64 22.57 34.29
CA LEU A 153 17.05 21.29 33.68
C LEU A 153 15.91 20.25 33.77
N ASP A 154 15.22 20.15 34.90
CA ASP A 154 14.06 19.27 35.08
C ASP A 154 12.93 19.65 34.12
N MET A 155 12.64 20.93 33.96
CA MET A 155 11.64 21.43 33.02
C MET A 155 12.01 21.11 31.56
N LEU A 156 13.25 21.33 31.18
CA LEU A 156 13.74 21.02 29.84
C LEU A 156 13.67 19.50 29.57
N THR A 157 13.97 18.68 30.60
CA THR A 157 13.88 17.22 30.54
C THR A 157 12.42 16.75 30.36
N ALA A 158 11.47 17.38 31.06
CA ALA A 158 10.04 17.05 30.92
C ALA A 158 9.52 17.29 29.50
N ILE A 159 10.04 18.28 28.78
CA ILE A 159 9.66 18.60 27.40
C ILE A 159 10.39 17.71 26.41
N ALA A 160 11.60 17.28 26.72
CA ALA A 160 12.45 16.49 25.81
C ALA A 160 11.77 15.18 25.39
N GLY A 161 11.05 14.49 26.28
CA GLY A 161 10.33 13.25 25.98
C GLY A 161 9.26 13.41 24.91
N PRO A 162 8.25 14.25 25.09
CA PRO A 162 7.23 14.54 24.06
C PRO A 162 7.83 15.00 22.73
N VAL A 163 8.84 15.90 22.76
CA VAL A 163 9.52 16.37 21.54
C VAL A 163 10.23 15.24 20.82
N ALA A 164 10.91 14.35 21.53
CA ALA A 164 11.57 13.19 20.95
C ALA A 164 10.57 12.25 20.26
N ILE A 165 9.41 12.00 20.89
CA ILE A 165 8.35 11.18 20.30
C ILE A 165 7.79 11.84 19.03
N MET A 166 7.55 13.16 19.03
CA MET A 166 7.06 13.89 17.85
C MET A 166 8.05 13.79 16.68
N ILE A 167 9.34 13.93 16.94
CA ILE A 167 10.40 13.81 15.92
C ILE A 167 10.42 12.40 15.33
N ASP A 168 10.33 11.38 16.19
CA ASP A 168 10.34 9.98 15.75
C ASP A 168 9.09 9.64 14.91
N HIS A 169 7.90 10.09 15.31
CA HIS A 169 6.67 9.96 14.54
C HIS A 169 6.75 10.67 13.18
N ALA A 170 7.21 11.92 13.14
CA ALA A 170 7.35 12.67 11.89
C ALA A 170 8.31 11.96 10.92
N ARG A 171 9.39 11.39 11.43
CA ARG A 171 10.34 10.59 10.65
C ARG A 171 9.70 9.33 10.08
N LEU A 172 9.01 8.55 10.92
CA LEU A 172 8.34 7.32 10.51
C LEU A 172 7.26 7.59 9.44
N ILE A 173 6.47 8.64 9.60
CA ILE A 173 5.47 9.06 8.60
C ILE A 173 6.14 9.36 7.26
N ASN A 174 7.24 10.11 7.26
CA ASN A 174 7.98 10.44 6.04
C ASN A 174 8.60 9.20 5.39
N GLU A 175 9.11 8.26 6.18
CA GLU A 175 9.66 7.00 5.69
C GLU A 175 8.56 6.12 5.04
N VAL A 176 7.43 5.97 5.71
CA VAL A 176 6.26 5.24 5.18
C VAL A 176 5.78 5.87 3.87
N LYS A 177 5.67 7.21 3.82
CA LYS A 177 5.29 7.93 2.60
C LYS A 177 6.29 7.70 1.47
N SER A 178 7.58 7.80 1.75
CA SER A 178 8.64 7.53 0.75
C SER A 178 8.61 6.10 0.22
N LEU A 179 8.35 5.10 1.08
CA LEU A 179 8.20 3.71 0.69
C LEU A 179 6.94 3.50 -0.16
N HIS A 180 5.83 4.14 0.21
CA HIS A 180 4.59 4.11 -0.55
C HIS A 180 4.77 4.67 -1.97
N ASP A 181 5.39 5.84 -2.09
CA ASP A 181 5.69 6.48 -3.38
C ASP A 181 6.59 5.59 -4.26
N LYS A 182 7.58 4.92 -3.67
CA LYS A 182 8.44 3.96 -4.39
C LYS A 182 7.68 2.74 -4.87
N LEU A 183 6.79 2.19 -4.04
CA LEU A 183 5.95 1.04 -4.41
C LEU A 183 4.97 1.40 -5.52
N GLU A 184 4.32 2.55 -5.42
CA GLU A 184 3.40 3.05 -6.47
C GLU A 184 4.13 3.24 -7.79
N LYS A 185 5.31 3.88 -7.76
CA LYS A 185 6.15 4.06 -8.95
C LYS A 185 6.58 2.74 -9.58
N ALA A 186 7.01 1.77 -8.77
CA ALA A 186 7.38 0.45 -9.25
C ALA A 186 6.19 -0.30 -9.87
N GLY A 187 5.01 -0.20 -9.25
CA GLY A 187 3.76 -0.75 -9.78
C GLY A 187 3.38 -0.14 -11.14
N ARG A 188 3.50 1.19 -11.28
CA ARG A 188 3.23 1.88 -12.54
C ARG A 188 4.17 1.45 -13.66
N ILE A 189 5.49 1.40 -13.39
CA ILE A 189 6.49 0.95 -14.36
C ILE A 189 6.23 -0.50 -14.79
N LYS A 190 5.90 -1.39 -13.85
CA LYS A 190 5.54 -2.78 -14.14
C LYS A 190 4.33 -2.86 -15.07
N ALA A 191 3.28 -2.08 -14.79
CA ALA A 191 2.05 -2.07 -15.60
C ALA A 191 2.30 -1.52 -17.02
N GLU A 192 3.06 -0.44 -17.15
CA GLU A 192 3.42 0.16 -18.44
C GLU A 192 4.28 -0.78 -19.29
N PHE A 193 5.28 -1.43 -18.68
CA PHE A 193 6.11 -2.44 -19.34
C PHE A 193 5.25 -3.59 -19.88
N LEU A 194 4.35 -4.15 -19.04
CA LEU A 194 3.47 -5.25 -19.45
C LEU A 194 2.48 -4.81 -20.53
N ALA A 195 1.98 -3.57 -20.48
CA ALA A 195 1.10 -3.02 -21.51
C ALA A 195 1.80 -2.96 -22.87
N THR A 196 3.04 -2.45 -22.91
CA THR A 196 3.86 -2.40 -24.12
C THR A 196 4.16 -3.79 -24.64
N MET A 197 4.63 -4.69 -23.78
CA MET A 197 4.94 -6.07 -24.17
C MET A 197 3.73 -6.82 -24.71
N THR A 198 2.54 -6.60 -24.13
CA THR A 198 1.31 -7.21 -24.63
C THR A 198 0.98 -6.76 -26.04
N HIS A 199 1.11 -5.45 -26.33
CA HIS A 199 0.88 -4.94 -27.67
C HIS A 199 1.88 -5.56 -28.68
N GLU A 200 3.16 -5.60 -28.32
CA GLU A 200 4.22 -6.16 -29.14
C GLU A 200 4.09 -7.68 -29.35
N LEU A 201 3.49 -8.42 -28.40
CA LEU A 201 3.21 -9.85 -28.52
C LEU A 201 1.90 -10.12 -29.28
N ARG A 202 0.89 -9.29 -29.12
CA ARG A 202 -0.42 -9.46 -29.79
C ARG A 202 -0.28 -9.41 -31.31
N THR A 203 0.52 -8.49 -31.82
CA THR A 203 0.70 -8.27 -33.26
C THR A 203 1.25 -9.53 -33.99
N PRO A 204 2.39 -10.11 -33.61
CA PRO A 204 2.90 -11.32 -34.27
C PRO A 204 1.98 -12.54 -34.09
N ILE A 205 1.34 -12.69 -32.92
CA ILE A 205 0.41 -13.79 -32.68
C ILE A 205 -0.82 -13.66 -33.60
N ASN A 206 -1.39 -12.47 -33.76
CA ASN A 206 -2.50 -12.25 -34.70
C ASN A 206 -2.12 -12.54 -36.16
N ILE A 207 -0.89 -12.22 -36.56
CA ILE A 207 -0.38 -12.57 -37.89
C ILE A 207 -0.27 -14.09 -38.05
N ILE A 208 0.18 -14.81 -37.01
CA ILE A 208 0.22 -16.27 -37.01
C ILE A 208 -1.19 -16.85 -37.17
N ILE A 209 -2.14 -16.38 -36.36
CA ILE A 209 -3.55 -16.80 -36.40
C ILE A 209 -4.13 -16.54 -37.80
N GLY A 210 -3.95 -15.34 -38.36
CA GLY A 210 -4.43 -15.00 -39.69
C GLY A 210 -3.87 -15.90 -40.78
N ASN A 211 -2.57 -16.25 -40.76
CA ASN A 211 -1.98 -17.18 -41.70
C ASN A 211 -2.53 -18.61 -41.54
N LEU A 212 -2.76 -19.05 -40.30
CA LEU A 212 -3.39 -20.34 -40.01
C LEU A 212 -4.84 -20.41 -40.54
N ASP A 213 -5.60 -19.32 -40.42
CA ASP A 213 -6.95 -19.21 -40.97
C ASP A 213 -6.96 -19.30 -42.50
N ILE A 214 -6.04 -18.62 -43.17
CA ILE A 214 -5.89 -18.67 -44.63
C ILE A 214 -5.58 -20.11 -45.10
N LEU A 215 -4.67 -20.80 -44.41
CA LEU A 215 -4.33 -22.18 -44.70
C LEU A 215 -5.51 -23.12 -44.45
N LEU A 216 -6.17 -23.04 -43.31
CA LEU A 216 -7.33 -23.88 -42.94
C LEU A 216 -8.54 -23.60 -43.84
N GLY A 217 -8.70 -22.38 -44.34
CA GLY A 217 -9.74 -21.96 -45.28
C GLY A 217 -9.50 -22.50 -46.71
N GLY A 218 -8.37 -23.14 -46.98
CA GLY A 218 -8.04 -23.71 -48.28
C GLY A 218 -7.64 -22.70 -49.36
N PHE A 219 -7.41 -21.42 -48.98
CA PHE A 219 -7.04 -20.37 -49.96
C PHE A 219 -5.67 -20.58 -50.65
N LEU A 220 -4.81 -21.41 -50.07
CA LEU A 220 -3.49 -21.73 -50.58
C LEU A 220 -3.34 -23.18 -51.10
N GLY A 221 -4.45 -23.86 -51.28
CA GLY A 221 -4.54 -25.24 -51.76
C GLY A 221 -5.17 -26.20 -50.75
N GLU A 222 -5.46 -27.43 -51.22
CA GLU A 222 -6.08 -28.45 -50.40
C GLU A 222 -5.10 -29.03 -49.37
N LEU A 223 -5.57 -29.17 -48.15
CA LEU A 223 -4.84 -29.76 -47.02
C LEU A 223 -5.29 -31.22 -46.82
N ASN A 224 -4.35 -32.11 -46.55
CA ASN A 224 -4.69 -33.45 -46.08
C ASN A 224 -5.12 -33.42 -44.60
N ASN A 225 -5.77 -34.49 -44.12
CA ASN A 225 -6.32 -34.56 -42.78
C ASN A 225 -5.25 -34.33 -41.69
N ARG A 226 -4.03 -34.84 -41.88
CA ARG A 226 -2.95 -34.69 -40.89
C ARG A 226 -2.45 -33.24 -40.82
N GLN A 227 -2.39 -32.54 -41.96
CA GLN A 227 -2.06 -31.12 -42.02
C GLN A 227 -3.13 -30.27 -41.33
N LYS A 228 -4.43 -30.55 -41.61
CA LYS A 228 -5.55 -29.87 -40.95
C LYS A 228 -5.51 -30.00 -39.42
N GLU A 229 -5.23 -31.19 -38.90
CA GLU A 229 -5.12 -31.44 -37.46
C GLU A 229 -3.95 -30.68 -36.84
N SER A 230 -2.77 -30.67 -37.51
CA SER A 230 -1.61 -29.91 -37.04
C SER A 230 -1.86 -28.41 -37.02
N LEU A 231 -2.51 -27.85 -38.04
CA LEU A 231 -2.83 -26.44 -38.14
C LEU A 231 -3.91 -26.03 -37.11
N LYS A 232 -4.94 -26.86 -36.87
CA LYS A 232 -5.91 -26.64 -35.80
C LYS A 232 -5.25 -26.62 -34.43
N THR A 233 -4.26 -27.49 -34.18
CA THR A 233 -3.50 -27.51 -32.94
C THR A 233 -2.67 -26.21 -32.78
N ALA A 234 -2.01 -25.77 -33.86
CA ALA A 234 -1.25 -24.51 -33.88
C ALA A 234 -2.18 -23.30 -33.63
N MET A 235 -3.37 -23.28 -34.24
CA MET A 235 -4.37 -22.26 -34.08
C MET A 235 -4.82 -22.16 -32.60
N ARG A 236 -5.14 -23.30 -31.98
CA ARG A 236 -5.53 -23.36 -30.57
C ARG A 236 -4.43 -22.84 -29.66
N ASN A 237 -3.19 -23.29 -29.84
CA ASN A 237 -2.06 -22.87 -29.03
C ASN A 237 -1.76 -21.35 -29.18
N SER A 238 -1.92 -20.81 -30.38
CA SER A 238 -1.77 -19.36 -30.62
C SER A 238 -2.85 -18.56 -29.92
N GLY A 239 -4.11 -19.04 -29.93
CA GLY A 239 -5.21 -18.43 -29.17
C GLY A 239 -4.99 -18.48 -27.64
N GLU A 240 -4.52 -19.62 -27.13
CA GLU A 240 -4.15 -19.77 -25.72
C GLU A 240 -3.04 -18.80 -25.31
N ALA A 241 -1.99 -18.64 -26.14
CA ALA A 241 -0.91 -17.69 -25.89
C ALA A 241 -1.42 -16.23 -25.87
N LEU A 242 -2.31 -15.85 -26.78
CA LEU A 242 -2.90 -14.53 -26.82
C LEU A 242 -3.75 -14.25 -25.57
N ASN A 243 -4.56 -15.21 -25.14
CA ASN A 243 -5.35 -15.12 -23.92
C ASN A 243 -4.47 -14.99 -22.68
N LEU A 244 -3.34 -15.71 -22.62
CA LEU A 244 -2.36 -15.63 -21.53
C LEU A 244 -1.77 -14.23 -21.41
N VAL A 245 -1.28 -13.69 -22.51
CA VAL A 245 -0.70 -12.34 -22.57
C VAL A 245 -1.72 -11.27 -22.15
N THR A 246 -2.96 -11.40 -22.62
CA THR A 246 -4.05 -10.47 -22.25
C THR A 246 -4.39 -10.56 -20.75
N SER A 247 -4.54 -11.77 -20.21
CA SER A 247 -4.84 -12.00 -18.80
C SER A 247 -3.74 -11.49 -17.86
N LEU A 248 -2.46 -11.60 -18.28
CA LEU A 248 -1.34 -11.06 -17.51
C LEU A 248 -1.39 -9.52 -17.43
N LEU A 249 -1.76 -8.88 -18.54
CA LEU A 249 -1.92 -7.43 -18.58
C LEU A 249 -3.07 -6.96 -17.70
N ASP A 250 -4.24 -7.65 -17.77
CA ASP A 250 -5.40 -7.31 -16.96
C ASP A 250 -5.09 -7.45 -15.46
N LEU A 251 -4.40 -8.54 -15.08
CA LEU A 251 -3.91 -8.74 -13.73
C LEU A 251 -2.99 -7.59 -13.27
N SER A 252 -2.04 -7.19 -14.11
CA SER A 252 -1.10 -6.10 -13.78
C SER A 252 -1.79 -4.75 -13.64
N ARG A 253 -2.77 -4.44 -14.52
CA ARG A 253 -3.54 -3.20 -14.43
C ARG A 253 -4.39 -3.13 -13.17
N ILE A 254 -4.99 -4.27 -12.78
CA ILE A 254 -5.76 -4.36 -11.53
C ILE A 254 -4.84 -4.16 -10.32
N GLU A 255 -3.66 -4.81 -10.29
CA GLU A 255 -2.66 -4.65 -9.22
C GLU A 255 -2.15 -3.21 -9.08
N ALA A 256 -1.98 -2.52 -10.19
CA ALA A 256 -1.54 -1.12 -10.22
C ALA A 256 -2.67 -0.11 -9.91
N GLY A 257 -3.90 -0.56 -9.61
CA GLY A 257 -5.04 0.32 -9.35
C GLY A 257 -5.47 1.15 -10.57
N GLN A 258 -5.07 0.74 -11.78
CA GLN A 258 -5.34 1.49 -13.03
C GLN A 258 -6.68 1.15 -13.67
N VAL A 259 -7.44 0.23 -13.08
CA VAL A 259 -8.74 -0.18 -13.61
C VAL A 259 -9.83 0.72 -13.07
N VAL A 260 -10.45 1.49 -13.95
CA VAL A 260 -11.60 2.36 -13.63
C VAL A 260 -12.88 1.57 -13.70
N VAL A 261 -13.77 1.73 -12.71
CA VAL A 261 -15.12 1.15 -12.70
C VAL A 261 -16.05 2.07 -13.49
N ARG A 262 -16.70 1.53 -14.51
CA ARG A 262 -17.70 2.24 -15.33
C ARG A 262 -19.09 1.79 -14.93
N VAL A 263 -19.76 2.60 -14.12
CA VAL A 263 -21.09 2.26 -13.60
C VAL A 263 -22.14 2.52 -14.65
N GLU A 264 -22.89 1.48 -14.99
CA GLU A 264 -24.09 1.52 -15.85
C GLU A 264 -25.21 0.69 -15.26
N GLU A 265 -26.44 0.92 -15.68
CA GLU A 265 -27.61 0.15 -15.24
C GLU A 265 -27.95 -0.91 -16.30
N PHE A 266 -28.03 -2.17 -15.89
CA PHE A 266 -28.27 -3.29 -16.79
C PHE A 266 -28.97 -4.46 -16.07
N SER A 267 -29.53 -5.37 -16.86
CA SER A 267 -30.06 -6.65 -16.37
C SER A 267 -28.98 -7.74 -16.42
N LEU A 268 -28.90 -8.56 -15.38
CA LEU A 268 -28.00 -9.71 -15.39
C LEU A 268 -28.41 -10.76 -16.44
N GLU A 269 -29.69 -10.84 -16.75
CA GLU A 269 -30.19 -11.72 -17.82
C GLU A 269 -29.63 -11.35 -19.19
N ASP A 270 -29.41 -10.04 -19.46
CA ASP A 270 -28.81 -9.61 -20.72
C ASP A 270 -27.34 -10.01 -20.82
N VAL A 271 -26.63 -9.91 -19.71
CA VAL A 271 -25.24 -10.41 -19.62
C VAL A 271 -25.20 -11.91 -19.86
N TRP A 272 -26.13 -12.67 -19.28
CA TRP A 272 -26.20 -14.12 -19.50
C TRP A 272 -26.48 -14.47 -20.97
N LYS A 273 -27.45 -13.82 -21.59
CA LYS A 273 -27.76 -14.06 -23.02
C LYS A 273 -26.54 -13.83 -23.92
N GLU A 274 -25.74 -12.79 -23.62
CA GLU A 274 -24.53 -12.52 -24.38
C GLU A 274 -23.45 -13.60 -24.19
N LEU A 275 -23.38 -14.24 -23.02
CA LEU A 275 -22.38 -15.25 -22.69
C LEU A 275 -22.83 -16.69 -23.02
N GLU A 276 -24.13 -16.94 -23.09
CA GLU A 276 -24.69 -18.30 -23.26
C GLU A 276 -24.18 -18.99 -24.52
N MET A 277 -24.05 -18.26 -25.63
CA MET A 277 -23.54 -18.80 -26.88
C MET A 277 -22.08 -19.25 -26.74
N LEU A 278 -21.27 -18.49 -26.04
CA LEU A 278 -19.86 -18.83 -25.76
C LEU A 278 -19.77 -20.11 -24.92
N PHE A 279 -20.58 -20.23 -23.87
CA PHE A 279 -20.62 -21.39 -22.99
C PHE A 279 -21.07 -22.64 -23.72
N ARG A 280 -22.15 -22.54 -24.51
CA ARG A 280 -22.67 -23.67 -25.34
C ARG A 280 -21.67 -24.13 -26.39
N THR A 281 -20.90 -23.22 -26.99
CA THR A 281 -19.82 -23.57 -27.91
C THR A 281 -18.70 -24.38 -27.21
N GLY A 282 -18.34 -23.99 -25.97
CA GLY A 282 -17.37 -24.73 -25.17
C GLY A 282 -17.82 -26.12 -24.74
N LEU A 283 -19.15 -26.38 -24.73
CA LEU A 283 -19.75 -27.67 -24.42
C LEU A 283 -19.95 -28.57 -25.67
N SER A 284 -19.62 -28.08 -26.86
CA SER A 284 -19.76 -28.86 -28.09
C SER A 284 -19.00 -30.18 -28.02
N GLY A 285 -19.68 -31.30 -28.19
CA GLY A 285 -19.10 -32.65 -28.09
C GLY A 285 -19.00 -33.20 -26.67
N LYS A 286 -19.53 -32.50 -25.65
CA LYS A 286 -19.65 -32.97 -24.26
C LYS A 286 -21.09 -33.33 -23.92
N GLU A 287 -21.27 -34.32 -23.03
CA GLU A 287 -22.58 -34.71 -22.50
C GLU A 287 -22.92 -33.88 -21.23
N VAL A 288 -23.02 -32.57 -21.40
CA VAL A 288 -23.23 -31.62 -20.27
C VAL A 288 -24.43 -30.74 -20.55
N ALA A 289 -25.37 -30.69 -19.58
CA ALA A 289 -26.50 -29.75 -19.61
C ALA A 289 -26.10 -28.44 -18.93
N LEU A 290 -26.33 -27.31 -19.60
CA LEU A 290 -26.14 -25.96 -19.03
C LEU A 290 -27.49 -25.34 -18.71
N CYS A 291 -27.72 -25.02 -17.43
CA CYS A 291 -28.96 -24.46 -16.93
C CYS A 291 -28.73 -23.08 -16.32
N TRP A 292 -29.62 -22.13 -16.64
CA TRP A 292 -29.71 -20.84 -15.99
C TRP A 292 -31.03 -20.73 -15.24
N GLN A 293 -31.00 -20.34 -13.98
CA GLN A 293 -32.15 -20.22 -13.12
C GLN A 293 -32.15 -18.93 -12.30
N VAL A 294 -33.21 -18.17 -12.38
CA VAL A 294 -33.48 -17.02 -11.52
C VAL A 294 -34.40 -17.44 -10.40
N LYS A 295 -33.88 -17.51 -9.16
CA LYS A 295 -34.65 -18.00 -7.99
C LYS A 295 -35.58 -16.94 -7.40
N THR A 296 -35.24 -15.65 -7.58
CA THR A 296 -36.04 -14.51 -7.10
C THR A 296 -36.03 -13.39 -8.15
N PRO A 297 -37.09 -12.55 -8.25
CA PRO A 297 -37.05 -11.39 -9.12
C PRO A 297 -35.77 -10.56 -8.85
N LEU A 298 -35.00 -10.29 -9.89
CA LEU A 298 -33.75 -9.53 -9.78
C LEU A 298 -33.99 -8.05 -10.04
N PRO A 299 -33.46 -7.16 -9.21
CA PRO A 299 -33.43 -5.75 -9.54
C PRO A 299 -32.41 -5.49 -10.66
N GLY A 300 -32.53 -4.34 -11.34
CA GLY A 300 -31.46 -3.86 -12.23
C GLY A 300 -30.19 -3.62 -11.45
N LEU A 301 -29.07 -4.06 -12.00
CA LEU A 301 -27.75 -3.83 -11.41
C LEU A 301 -27.22 -2.47 -11.85
N LYS A 302 -26.67 -1.71 -10.92
CA LYS A 302 -25.98 -0.44 -11.18
C LYS A 302 -24.50 -0.56 -10.82
N THR A 303 -23.74 -1.16 -11.73
CA THR A 303 -22.31 -1.48 -11.57
C THR A 303 -21.62 -1.58 -12.94
N ASP A 304 -20.43 -2.16 -13.02
CA ASP A 304 -19.69 -2.31 -14.29
C ASP A 304 -20.07 -3.61 -15.01
N LYS A 305 -20.86 -3.50 -16.08
CA LYS A 305 -21.34 -4.62 -16.89
C LYS A 305 -20.20 -5.46 -17.47
N ILE A 306 -19.14 -4.81 -17.95
CA ILE A 306 -18.01 -5.49 -18.60
C ILE A 306 -17.29 -6.37 -17.57
N LYS A 307 -17.03 -5.83 -16.36
CA LYS A 307 -16.38 -6.60 -15.30
C LYS A 307 -17.24 -7.76 -14.79
N ILE A 308 -18.55 -7.56 -14.67
CA ILE A 308 -19.46 -8.65 -14.33
C ILE A 308 -19.41 -9.75 -15.40
N LYS A 309 -19.43 -9.38 -16.68
CA LYS A 309 -19.29 -10.32 -17.79
C LYS A 309 -17.99 -11.10 -17.73
N GLU A 310 -16.89 -10.44 -17.41
CA GLU A 310 -15.58 -11.06 -17.30
C GLU A 310 -15.50 -12.01 -16.08
N ILE A 311 -16.05 -11.63 -14.94
CA ILE A 311 -16.14 -12.49 -13.75
C ILE A 311 -16.92 -13.78 -14.07
N LEU A 312 -18.12 -13.65 -14.64
CA LEU A 312 -18.95 -14.80 -15.01
C LEU A 312 -18.26 -15.68 -16.04
N SER A 313 -17.65 -15.07 -17.06
CA SER A 313 -16.90 -15.79 -18.07
C SER A 313 -15.79 -16.65 -17.46
N ASN A 314 -14.98 -16.10 -16.58
CA ASN A 314 -13.89 -16.83 -15.93
C ASN A 314 -14.37 -18.01 -15.07
N ILE A 315 -15.49 -17.87 -14.38
CA ILE A 315 -15.98 -18.91 -13.47
C ILE A 315 -16.75 -19.98 -14.25
N VAL A 316 -17.67 -19.58 -15.16
CA VAL A 316 -18.47 -20.54 -15.91
C VAL A 316 -17.63 -21.32 -16.94
N LEU A 317 -16.66 -20.67 -17.60
CA LEU A 317 -15.74 -21.37 -18.50
C LEU A 317 -14.86 -22.39 -17.76
N ASN A 318 -14.53 -22.16 -16.49
CA ASN A 318 -13.87 -23.18 -15.69
C ASN A 318 -14.79 -24.38 -15.45
N ALA A 319 -16.07 -24.16 -15.11
CA ALA A 319 -17.05 -25.23 -15.00
C ALA A 319 -17.19 -26.01 -16.32
N VAL A 320 -17.33 -25.31 -17.46
CA VAL A 320 -17.37 -25.91 -18.81
C VAL A 320 -16.13 -26.75 -19.11
N LYS A 321 -14.96 -26.27 -18.70
CA LYS A 321 -13.69 -26.92 -18.94
C LYS A 321 -13.55 -28.22 -18.16
N PHE A 322 -13.91 -28.22 -16.88
CA PHE A 322 -13.68 -29.32 -15.96
C PHE A 322 -14.86 -30.28 -15.79
N THR A 323 -15.95 -30.07 -16.56
CA THR A 323 -17.08 -30.98 -16.63
C THR A 323 -17.17 -31.63 -18.01
N ASP A 324 -17.02 -32.95 -18.08
CA ASP A 324 -17.12 -33.70 -19.34
C ASP A 324 -18.49 -34.34 -19.49
N ARG A 325 -19.18 -34.66 -18.39
CA ARG A 325 -20.51 -35.22 -18.32
C ARG A 325 -21.26 -34.69 -17.11
N GLY A 326 -22.58 -34.48 -17.23
CA GLY A 326 -23.45 -34.07 -16.13
C GLY A 326 -24.06 -32.69 -16.32
N THR A 327 -24.00 -31.83 -15.32
CA THR A 327 -24.69 -30.53 -15.34
C THR A 327 -23.83 -29.38 -14.87
N ILE A 328 -24.05 -28.22 -15.46
CA ILE A 328 -23.59 -26.93 -14.96
C ILE A 328 -24.83 -26.07 -14.71
N GLU A 329 -25.07 -25.72 -13.46
CA GLU A 329 -26.19 -24.91 -13.04
C GLU A 329 -25.72 -23.54 -12.59
N VAL A 330 -26.25 -22.49 -13.19
CA VAL A 330 -26.02 -21.10 -12.77
C VAL A 330 -27.31 -20.55 -12.22
N SER A 331 -27.37 -20.30 -10.94
CA SER A 331 -28.54 -19.76 -10.27
C SER A 331 -28.28 -18.40 -9.67
N VAL A 332 -29.27 -17.53 -9.68
CA VAL A 332 -29.18 -16.17 -9.15
C VAL A 332 -30.33 -15.91 -8.19
N SER A 333 -29.99 -15.29 -7.06
CA SER A 333 -30.95 -14.87 -6.03
C SER A 333 -30.58 -13.54 -5.42
N SER A 334 -31.58 -12.84 -4.89
CA SER A 334 -31.34 -11.68 -4.03
C SER A 334 -30.99 -12.16 -2.61
N VAL A 335 -29.96 -11.57 -2.01
CA VAL A 335 -29.60 -11.84 -0.60
C VAL A 335 -30.58 -11.12 0.32
N GLU A 336 -30.83 -11.67 1.53
CA GLU A 336 -31.65 -11.01 2.55
C GLU A 336 -31.21 -9.57 2.80
N GLY A 337 -32.20 -8.63 2.74
CA GLY A 337 -31.93 -7.18 2.81
C GLY A 337 -31.98 -6.46 1.47
N GLY A 338 -31.95 -7.19 0.31
CA GLY A 338 -32.16 -6.62 -1.01
C GLY A 338 -31.06 -5.69 -1.54
N GLU A 339 -29.92 -5.63 -0.88
CA GLU A 339 -28.78 -4.77 -1.29
C GLU A 339 -27.72 -5.51 -2.13
N GLN A 340 -27.77 -6.83 -2.15
CA GLN A 340 -26.81 -7.69 -2.85
C GLN A 340 -27.52 -8.79 -3.60
N ILE A 341 -26.88 -9.27 -4.67
CA ILE A 341 -27.25 -10.51 -5.36
C ILE A 341 -26.21 -11.58 -5.11
N GLU A 342 -26.66 -12.82 -5.07
CA GLU A 342 -25.79 -13.99 -5.07
C GLU A 342 -25.95 -14.74 -6.38
N ILE A 343 -24.82 -15.05 -7.02
CA ILE A 343 -24.73 -15.88 -8.22
C ILE A 343 -24.02 -17.16 -7.81
N GLU A 344 -24.68 -18.28 -7.92
CA GLU A 344 -24.12 -19.60 -7.65
C GLU A 344 -23.87 -20.33 -8.97
N VAL A 345 -22.63 -20.78 -9.17
CA VAL A 345 -22.22 -21.61 -10.30
C VAL A 345 -21.83 -22.96 -9.74
N LYS A 346 -22.66 -23.96 -10.03
CA LYS A 346 -22.46 -25.34 -9.57
C LYS A 346 -22.20 -26.25 -10.76
N ASP A 347 -21.13 -27.03 -10.68
CA ASP A 347 -20.76 -28.03 -11.67
C ASP A 347 -20.69 -29.43 -11.04
N THR A 348 -20.86 -30.45 -11.87
CA THR A 348 -20.69 -31.87 -11.50
C THR A 348 -19.39 -32.44 -12.07
N GLY A 349 -18.37 -31.59 -12.21
CA GLY A 349 -17.07 -31.94 -12.77
C GLY A 349 -16.18 -32.73 -11.83
N VAL A 350 -14.90 -32.70 -12.10
CA VAL A 350 -13.88 -33.47 -11.36
C VAL A 350 -13.69 -33.02 -9.91
N GLY A 351 -14.17 -31.83 -9.54
CA GLY A 351 -13.96 -31.24 -8.21
C GLY A 351 -12.52 -30.77 -7.97
N ILE A 352 -12.29 -30.17 -6.79
CA ILE A 352 -11.01 -29.58 -6.36
C ILE A 352 -10.57 -30.25 -5.05
N PRO A 353 -9.33 -30.68 -4.95
CA PRO A 353 -8.79 -31.23 -3.70
C PRO A 353 -8.82 -30.21 -2.56
N GLU A 354 -9.12 -30.66 -1.34
CA GLU A 354 -9.29 -29.80 -0.16
C GLU A 354 -7.99 -29.02 0.16
N ASP A 355 -6.84 -29.63 0.02
CA ASP A 355 -5.52 -29.04 0.22
C ASP A 355 -5.19 -27.97 -0.83
N PHE A 356 -5.87 -27.97 -1.98
CA PHE A 356 -5.68 -26.97 -3.02
C PHE A 356 -6.67 -25.80 -2.95
N LEU A 357 -7.81 -25.94 -2.26
CA LEU A 357 -8.84 -24.88 -2.14
C LEU A 357 -8.30 -23.51 -1.67
N PRO A 358 -7.37 -23.44 -0.69
CA PRO A 358 -6.83 -22.13 -0.27
C PRO A 358 -6.07 -21.38 -1.39
N PHE A 359 -5.56 -22.09 -2.37
CA PHE A 359 -4.66 -21.56 -3.41
C PHE A 359 -5.31 -21.33 -4.77
N ILE A 360 -6.56 -21.73 -4.99
CA ILE A 360 -7.23 -21.65 -6.32
C ILE A 360 -7.36 -20.24 -6.88
N PHE A 361 -7.32 -19.22 -6.01
CA PHE A 361 -7.37 -17.81 -6.39
C PHE A 361 -5.98 -17.17 -6.48
N GLU A 362 -4.90 -17.90 -6.25
CA GLU A 362 -3.54 -17.41 -6.47
C GLU A 362 -3.20 -17.46 -7.96
N PRO A 363 -2.55 -16.42 -8.52
CA PRO A 363 -2.13 -16.42 -9.92
C PRO A 363 -1.16 -17.57 -10.21
N PHE A 364 -1.27 -18.17 -11.40
CA PHE A 364 -0.40 -19.24 -11.89
C PHE A 364 -0.45 -20.56 -11.10
N ARG A 365 -1.39 -20.73 -10.20
CA ARG A 365 -1.59 -21.98 -9.47
C ARG A 365 -2.48 -22.94 -10.25
N GLN A 366 -2.07 -24.20 -10.30
CA GLN A 366 -2.81 -25.31 -10.89
C GLN A 366 -2.66 -26.52 -9.97
N ALA A 367 -3.73 -27.30 -9.82
CA ALA A 367 -3.66 -28.56 -9.10
C ALA A 367 -2.78 -29.57 -9.89
N GLU A 368 -1.80 -30.19 -9.22
CA GLU A 368 -0.96 -31.20 -9.86
C GLU A 368 -1.77 -32.51 -10.00
N GLY A 369 -1.84 -33.08 -11.21
CA GLY A 369 -2.49 -34.35 -11.44
C GLY A 369 -2.64 -34.74 -12.91
N SER A 370 -3.05 -35.99 -13.17
CA SER A 370 -3.29 -36.52 -14.54
C SER A 370 -4.41 -35.80 -15.27
N PHE A 371 -5.35 -35.16 -14.53
CA PHE A 371 -6.48 -34.39 -15.08
C PHE A 371 -6.09 -33.02 -15.66
N THR A 372 -4.99 -32.41 -15.20
CA THR A 372 -4.54 -31.09 -15.70
C THR A 372 -3.86 -31.16 -17.06
N ARG A 373 -3.32 -32.32 -17.44
CA ARG A 373 -2.66 -32.53 -18.73
C ARG A 373 -3.63 -32.49 -19.92
N SER A 374 -4.90 -32.85 -19.72
CA SER A 374 -5.92 -32.88 -20.78
C SER A 374 -6.68 -31.54 -20.92
N HIS A 375 -6.68 -30.70 -19.88
CA HIS A 375 -7.49 -29.49 -19.81
C HIS A 375 -6.65 -28.23 -19.56
N GLY A 376 -5.54 -28.04 -20.24
CA GLY A 376 -4.59 -26.94 -20.10
C GLY A 376 -5.20 -25.56 -19.76
N GLY A 377 -4.44 -24.69 -19.14
CA GLY A 377 -4.83 -23.32 -18.79
C GLY A 377 -3.76 -22.70 -17.91
N VAL A 378 -3.72 -21.39 -17.79
CA VAL A 378 -2.59 -20.67 -17.16
C VAL A 378 -2.77 -20.46 -15.65
N GLY A 379 -3.98 -20.71 -15.12
CA GLY A 379 -4.28 -20.47 -13.70
C GLY A 379 -4.48 -18.98 -13.37
N LEU A 380 -4.87 -18.15 -14.34
CA LEU A 380 -5.12 -16.71 -14.13
C LEU A 380 -6.60 -16.36 -13.97
N GLY A 381 -7.52 -17.10 -14.58
CA GLY A 381 -8.95 -16.73 -14.65
C GLY A 381 -9.60 -16.51 -13.29
N LEU A 382 -9.44 -17.45 -12.34
CA LEU A 382 -10.02 -17.30 -10.99
C LEU A 382 -9.38 -16.16 -10.20
N SER A 383 -8.08 -15.92 -10.37
CA SER A 383 -7.39 -14.80 -9.70
C SER A 383 -7.88 -13.45 -10.23
N ILE A 384 -8.13 -13.33 -11.53
CA ILE A 384 -8.73 -12.15 -12.17
C ILE A 384 -10.16 -11.96 -11.66
N ALA A 385 -10.98 -13.01 -11.67
CA ALA A 385 -12.36 -12.94 -11.17
C ALA A 385 -12.42 -12.45 -9.71
N LYS A 386 -11.57 -12.97 -8.81
CA LYS A 386 -11.50 -12.53 -7.41
C LYS A 386 -11.10 -11.06 -7.28
N ARG A 387 -10.12 -10.59 -8.05
CA ARG A 387 -9.67 -9.20 -8.02
C ARG A 387 -10.71 -8.23 -8.57
N LEU A 388 -11.39 -8.59 -9.65
CA LEU A 388 -12.52 -7.81 -10.19
C LEU A 388 -13.68 -7.76 -9.20
N LEU A 389 -13.99 -8.88 -8.52
CA LEU A 389 -14.99 -8.89 -7.45
C LEU A 389 -14.63 -7.95 -6.31
N ASN A 390 -13.39 -7.99 -5.84
CA ASN A 390 -12.92 -7.07 -4.80
C ASN A 390 -13.04 -5.60 -5.24
N LEU A 391 -12.72 -5.30 -6.51
CA LEU A 391 -12.87 -3.95 -7.09
C LEU A 391 -14.34 -3.49 -7.10
N LEU A 392 -15.27 -4.41 -7.27
CA LEU A 392 -16.72 -4.16 -7.24
C LEU A 392 -17.34 -4.32 -5.84
N HIS A 393 -16.53 -4.45 -4.79
CA HIS A 393 -16.95 -4.71 -3.40
C HIS A 393 -17.75 -6.02 -3.24
N GLY A 394 -17.54 -6.97 -4.15
CA GLY A 394 -18.11 -8.31 -4.10
C GLY A 394 -17.22 -9.30 -3.34
N ARG A 395 -17.72 -10.53 -3.22
CA ARG A 395 -17.02 -11.65 -2.59
C ARG A 395 -17.19 -12.92 -3.40
N VAL A 396 -16.28 -13.87 -3.24
CA VAL A 396 -16.39 -15.22 -3.80
C VAL A 396 -16.07 -16.25 -2.71
N ALA A 397 -16.89 -17.28 -2.66
CA ALA A 397 -16.66 -18.48 -1.85
C ALA A 397 -16.68 -19.70 -2.77
N VAL A 398 -16.06 -20.79 -2.35
CA VAL A 398 -16.00 -22.06 -3.08
C VAL A 398 -16.18 -23.22 -2.12
N GLU A 399 -16.99 -24.19 -2.56
CA GLU A 399 -17.13 -25.51 -1.94
C GLU A 399 -16.88 -26.54 -3.02
N SER A 400 -16.06 -27.55 -2.77
CA SER A 400 -15.77 -28.57 -3.77
C SER A 400 -15.35 -29.87 -3.12
N GLU A 401 -15.70 -30.98 -3.79
CA GLU A 401 -15.28 -32.32 -3.39
C GLU A 401 -14.86 -33.09 -4.65
N VAL A 402 -13.72 -33.74 -4.58
CA VAL A 402 -13.18 -34.53 -5.70
C VAL A 402 -14.18 -35.60 -6.14
N GLY A 403 -14.51 -35.61 -7.44
CA GLY A 403 -15.47 -36.54 -8.05
C GLY A 403 -16.95 -36.14 -7.90
N LYS A 404 -17.26 -35.06 -7.14
CA LYS A 404 -18.66 -34.56 -7.03
C LYS A 404 -18.88 -33.22 -7.72
N GLY A 405 -17.80 -32.47 -7.98
CA GLY A 405 -17.83 -31.16 -8.62
C GLY A 405 -17.56 -30.00 -7.67
N SER A 406 -17.84 -28.78 -8.14
CA SER A 406 -17.57 -27.55 -7.40
C SER A 406 -18.78 -26.61 -7.39
N THR A 407 -18.86 -25.77 -6.37
CA THR A 407 -19.86 -24.71 -6.24
C THR A 407 -19.17 -23.41 -5.91
N PHE A 408 -19.22 -22.47 -6.83
CA PHE A 408 -18.72 -21.10 -6.63
C PHE A 408 -19.89 -20.17 -6.30
N ARG A 409 -19.84 -19.48 -5.17
CA ARG A 409 -20.83 -18.46 -4.78
C ARG A 409 -20.21 -17.09 -4.87
N ILE A 410 -20.80 -16.22 -5.67
CA ILE A 410 -20.36 -14.84 -5.93
C ILE A 410 -21.42 -13.91 -5.34
N THR A 411 -21.03 -13.02 -4.44
CA THR A 411 -21.93 -12.00 -3.90
C THR A 411 -21.50 -10.64 -4.42
N ILE A 412 -22.44 -9.86 -4.96
CA ILE A 412 -22.17 -8.55 -5.57
C ILE A 412 -23.20 -7.53 -5.08
N PRO A 413 -22.79 -6.30 -4.70
CA PRO A 413 -23.74 -5.22 -4.42
C PRO A 413 -24.57 -4.88 -5.66
N ILE A 414 -25.88 -4.66 -5.50
CA ILE A 414 -26.76 -4.22 -6.57
C ILE A 414 -26.34 -2.86 -7.10
N LYS A 415 -25.86 -2.00 -6.20
CA LYS A 415 -25.38 -0.66 -6.52
C LYS A 415 -23.92 -0.50 -6.08
N TYR A 416 -23.06 -0.21 -7.03
CA TYR A 416 -21.67 0.16 -6.73
C TYR A 416 -21.63 1.53 -6.06
N SER A 417 -20.92 1.63 -4.94
CA SER A 417 -20.56 2.89 -4.25
C SER A 417 -19.03 3.00 -4.25
N ALA A 418 -18.52 4.10 -4.79
CA ALA A 418 -17.07 4.36 -4.87
C ALA A 418 -16.45 4.61 -3.50
#